data_2d6b3930a2299d00700e2c6fb6b1a849
#
_entry.id   2d6b3930a2299d00700e2c6fb6b1a849
#
_cell.length_a   1.000
_cell.length_b   1.000
_cell.length_c   1.000
_cell.angle_alpha   90.00
_cell.angle_beta   90.00
_cell.angle_gamma   90.00
#
_symmetry.space_group_name_H-M   'P 1'
#
loop_
_entity.id
_entity.type
_entity.pdbx_description
1 polymer ?
#
loop_
_entity_poly.entity_id
_entity_poly.type
_entity_poly.pdbx_seq_one_letter_code
_entity_poly.pdbx_strand_id
1 'polypeptide(L)'
;MDDGVKFVSWNVNGLRAVCGKGFADIFESFDADFVCLQETKLQEGQIDLEFLGYQSYWNYAEKKGYSGTAVYTRLTPLSVSYGIGIPEHDREGRVITLEMEDYFLVNVYVPNSQDGLRRLDYRMSWEDAFRNYLTGLASRKGVVVCGDMNVAHEEIDLKNPSTNRLNAGFTDEERGKMTELLAAGFTDTWRVQHPEEVKYSWWSYRMNARARNAGWRIDYFLVSEQLRSRVFSTDILNDVTGSDHCPVTLTLR
;
A
#
# COMPACT_ATOMS: atom_id res chain seq x y z
N MET A 1 3.73 25.42 14.50
CA MET A 1 4.79 24.63 13.80
C MET A 1 4.06 23.83 12.75
N ASP A 2 4.53 23.82 11.54
CA ASP A 2 3.91 23.01 10.47
C ASP A 2 4.23 21.54 10.79
N ASP A 3 3.23 20.78 11.20
CA ASP A 3 3.43 19.38 11.62
C ASP A 3 3.71 18.42 10.47
N GLY A 4 3.77 18.97 9.24
CA GLY A 4 3.96 18.22 8.00
C GLY A 4 2.68 17.53 7.52
N VAL A 5 2.77 16.85 6.37
CA VAL A 5 1.67 16.10 5.77
C VAL A 5 1.73 14.64 6.22
N LYS A 6 0.65 14.15 6.81
CA LYS A 6 0.55 12.80 7.36
C LYS A 6 -0.26 11.86 6.46
N PHE A 7 0.34 10.73 6.14
CA PHE A 7 -0.23 9.68 5.31
C PHE A 7 -0.40 8.39 6.13
N VAL A 8 -1.50 7.71 5.91
CA VAL A 8 -1.76 6.35 6.42
C VAL A 8 -2.13 5.45 5.26
N SER A 9 -1.60 4.25 5.24
CA SER A 9 -1.95 3.19 4.27
C SER A 9 -2.35 1.93 5.01
N TRP A 10 -3.49 1.33 4.62
CA TRP A 10 -4.02 0.14 5.29
C TRP A 10 -4.75 -0.79 4.31
N ASN A 11 -4.26 -2.01 4.15
CA ASN A 11 -5.04 -3.08 3.53
C ASN A 11 -6.10 -3.55 4.55
N VAL A 12 -7.37 -3.32 4.25
CA VAL A 12 -8.49 -3.59 5.17
C VAL A 12 -9.10 -4.98 4.97
N ASN A 13 -8.67 -5.72 3.95
CA ASN A 13 -9.17 -7.06 3.63
C ASN A 13 -10.70 -7.17 3.68
N GLY A 14 -11.36 -6.22 3.00
CA GLY A 14 -12.81 -6.05 3.00
C GLY A 14 -13.28 -4.94 3.95
N LEU A 15 -13.63 -3.79 3.39
CA LEU A 15 -13.99 -2.61 4.18
C LEU A 15 -15.25 -2.82 5.02
N ARG A 16 -16.28 -3.51 4.50
CA ARG A 16 -17.48 -3.85 5.29
C ARG A 16 -17.15 -4.67 6.53
N ALA A 17 -16.23 -5.62 6.40
CA ALA A 17 -15.82 -6.46 7.54
C ALA A 17 -15.11 -5.65 8.63
N VAL A 18 -14.24 -4.72 8.23
CA VAL A 18 -13.50 -3.88 9.19
C VAL A 18 -14.37 -2.79 9.80
N CYS A 19 -15.40 -2.31 9.08
CA CYS A 19 -16.39 -1.39 9.63
C CYS A 19 -17.10 -1.98 10.85
N GLY A 20 -17.44 -3.26 10.81
CA GLY A 20 -18.01 -3.99 11.96
C GLY A 20 -17.05 -4.17 13.15
N LYS A 21 -15.79 -3.76 13.01
CA LYS A 21 -14.72 -3.88 14.02
C LYS A 21 -14.19 -2.52 14.49
N GLY A 22 -14.96 -1.45 14.32
CA GLY A 22 -14.59 -0.12 14.81
C GLY A 22 -13.74 0.71 13.84
N PHE A 23 -13.85 0.48 12.54
CA PHE A 23 -13.07 1.22 11.53
C PHE A 23 -13.21 2.73 11.65
N ALA A 24 -14.41 3.26 11.94
CA ALA A 24 -14.63 4.70 12.05
C ALA A 24 -13.78 5.33 13.16
N ASP A 25 -13.78 4.75 14.36
CA ASP A 25 -12.98 5.24 15.49
C ASP A 25 -11.48 5.14 15.20
N ILE A 26 -11.06 4.04 14.55
CA ILE A 26 -9.67 3.84 14.14
C ILE A 26 -9.28 4.91 13.11
N PHE A 27 -10.12 5.15 12.10
CA PHE A 27 -9.88 6.15 11.06
C PHE A 27 -9.73 7.56 11.65
N GLU A 28 -10.62 7.96 12.54
CA GLU A 28 -10.56 9.27 13.21
C GLU A 28 -9.30 9.40 14.07
N SER A 29 -8.87 8.31 14.72
CA SER A 29 -7.66 8.30 15.55
C SER A 29 -6.36 8.52 14.77
N PHE A 30 -6.35 8.26 13.47
CA PHE A 30 -5.19 8.51 12.64
C PHE A 30 -4.85 10.00 12.55
N ASP A 31 -5.86 10.86 12.55
CA ASP A 31 -5.71 12.32 12.34
C ASP A 31 -4.72 12.62 11.21
N ALA A 32 -4.99 12.06 10.05
CA ALA A 32 -4.11 12.08 8.88
C ALA A 32 -4.69 12.92 7.75
N ASP A 33 -3.84 13.49 6.91
CA ASP A 33 -4.26 14.23 5.72
C ASP A 33 -4.71 13.30 4.60
N PHE A 34 -4.09 12.11 4.53
CA PHE A 34 -4.44 11.07 3.59
C PHE A 34 -4.58 9.71 4.28
N VAL A 35 -5.66 9.00 3.97
CA VAL A 35 -5.85 7.59 4.35
C VAL A 35 -6.11 6.78 3.10
N CYS A 36 -5.17 5.91 2.77
CA CYS A 36 -5.16 5.06 1.59
C CYS A 36 -5.53 3.63 1.97
N LEU A 37 -6.55 3.09 1.33
CA LEU A 37 -7.07 1.75 1.62
C LEU A 37 -6.84 0.82 0.43
N GLN A 38 -6.50 -0.43 0.71
CA GLN A 38 -6.40 -1.50 -0.28
C GLN A 38 -7.34 -2.65 0.11
N GLU A 39 -7.70 -3.44 -0.88
CA GLU A 39 -8.61 -4.57 -0.73
C GLU A 39 -9.96 -4.19 -0.09
N THR A 40 -10.58 -3.13 -0.61
CA THR A 40 -11.91 -2.68 -0.13
C THR A 40 -13.00 -3.71 -0.39
N LYS A 41 -12.86 -4.53 -1.45
CA LYS A 41 -13.79 -5.59 -1.88
C LYS A 41 -15.22 -5.09 -2.12
N LEU A 42 -15.35 -3.85 -2.57
CA LEU A 42 -16.62 -3.17 -2.77
C LEU A 42 -16.91 -2.93 -4.26
N GLN A 43 -18.19 -2.69 -4.52
CA GLN A 43 -18.69 -2.06 -5.74
C GLN A 43 -19.33 -0.73 -5.38
N GLU A 44 -19.51 0.13 -6.36
CA GLU A 44 -20.16 1.44 -6.19
C GLU A 44 -21.52 1.30 -5.52
N GLY A 45 -21.78 2.17 -4.54
CA GLY A 45 -23.05 2.21 -3.80
C GLY A 45 -23.26 1.11 -2.74
N GLN A 46 -22.24 0.25 -2.49
CA GLN A 46 -22.38 -0.79 -1.46
C GLN A 46 -22.09 -0.33 -0.04
N ILE A 47 -21.48 0.82 0.14
CA ILE A 47 -21.24 1.46 1.44
C ILE A 47 -21.41 2.97 1.28
N ASP A 48 -21.98 3.58 2.30
CA ASP A 48 -21.99 5.01 2.49
C ASP A 48 -21.14 5.31 3.72
N LEU A 49 -19.89 5.74 3.48
CA LEU A 49 -18.90 5.95 4.54
C LEU A 49 -18.18 7.26 4.28
N GLU A 50 -18.71 8.30 4.92
CA GLU A 50 -18.17 9.64 4.85
C GLU A 50 -17.52 10.04 6.18
N PHE A 51 -16.45 10.81 6.10
CA PHE A 51 -15.78 11.39 7.27
C PHE A 51 -15.72 12.91 7.11
N LEU A 52 -16.03 13.62 8.17
CA LEU A 52 -16.08 15.09 8.17
C LEU A 52 -14.70 15.67 7.77
N GLY A 53 -14.71 16.53 6.77
CA GLY A 53 -13.52 17.19 6.26
C GLY A 53 -12.71 16.36 5.26
N TYR A 54 -13.15 15.16 4.91
CA TYR A 54 -12.51 14.35 3.89
C TYR A 54 -13.33 14.28 2.60
N GLN A 55 -12.61 14.28 1.49
CA GLN A 55 -13.09 13.82 0.18
C GLN A 55 -12.63 12.37 0.00
N SER A 56 -13.36 11.57 -0.77
CA SER A 56 -12.99 10.18 -1.04
C SER A 56 -13.00 9.86 -2.54
N TYR A 57 -12.06 9.02 -2.96
CA TYR A 57 -11.90 8.54 -4.32
C TYR A 57 -11.79 7.02 -4.30
N TRP A 58 -12.53 6.35 -5.19
CA TRP A 58 -12.70 4.91 -5.17
C TRP A 58 -12.38 4.30 -6.54
N ASN A 59 -11.66 3.21 -6.55
CA ASN A 59 -11.42 2.40 -7.74
C ASN A 59 -11.86 0.96 -7.47
N TYR A 60 -12.88 0.52 -8.17
CA TYR A 60 -13.51 -0.79 -7.98
C TYR A 60 -12.99 -1.79 -9.01
N ALA A 61 -12.84 -3.06 -8.60
CA ALA A 61 -12.60 -4.13 -9.54
C ALA A 61 -13.89 -4.46 -10.34
N GLU A 62 -13.74 -4.91 -11.59
CA GLU A 62 -14.87 -5.45 -12.35
C GLU A 62 -15.46 -6.68 -11.67
N LYS A 63 -14.61 -7.51 -11.07
CA LYS A 63 -15.02 -8.68 -10.28
C LYS A 63 -15.53 -8.25 -8.91
N LYS A 64 -16.80 -8.60 -8.61
CA LYS A 64 -17.44 -8.30 -7.33
C LYS A 64 -16.73 -8.98 -6.15
N GLY A 65 -16.63 -8.26 -5.03
CA GLY A 65 -16.04 -8.78 -3.78
C GLY A 65 -14.54 -9.07 -3.85
N TYR A 66 -13.81 -8.38 -4.73
CA TYR A 66 -12.40 -8.62 -5.00
C TYR A 66 -11.64 -7.32 -5.18
N SER A 67 -10.39 -7.26 -4.67
CA SER A 67 -9.48 -6.12 -4.84
C SER A 67 -10.13 -4.77 -4.47
N GLY A 68 -9.87 -3.72 -5.23
CA GLY A 68 -10.40 -2.37 -5.01
C GLY A 68 -9.54 -1.54 -4.07
N THR A 69 -9.44 -0.25 -4.37
CA THR A 69 -8.69 0.73 -3.58
C THR A 69 -9.54 1.97 -3.30
N ALA A 70 -9.21 2.70 -2.24
CA ALA A 70 -9.82 3.98 -1.93
C ALA A 70 -8.79 4.94 -1.33
N VAL A 71 -9.00 6.23 -1.51
CA VAL A 71 -8.23 7.29 -0.86
C VAL A 71 -9.20 8.28 -0.24
N TYR A 72 -9.03 8.55 1.04
CA TYR A 72 -9.63 9.67 1.75
C TYR A 72 -8.60 10.78 1.91
N THR A 73 -8.97 12.01 1.67
CA THR A 73 -8.05 13.15 1.78
C THR A 73 -8.73 14.40 2.30
N ARG A 74 -8.07 15.13 3.18
CA ARG A 74 -8.43 16.50 3.62
C ARG A 74 -7.97 17.56 2.62
N LEU A 75 -7.02 17.22 1.75
CA LEU A 75 -6.42 18.12 0.77
C LEU A 75 -7.05 17.90 -0.60
N THR A 76 -7.33 18.97 -1.31
CA THR A 76 -7.93 18.88 -2.65
C THR A 76 -6.84 18.60 -3.70
N PRO A 77 -6.90 17.48 -4.42
CA PRO A 77 -5.96 17.20 -5.50
C PRO A 77 -6.22 18.07 -6.73
N LEU A 78 -5.18 18.34 -7.52
CA LEU A 78 -5.29 18.98 -8.82
C LEU A 78 -5.99 18.07 -9.84
N SER A 79 -5.71 16.78 -9.77
CA SER A 79 -6.34 15.76 -10.60
C SER A 79 -6.32 14.41 -9.91
N VAL A 80 -7.22 13.52 -10.34
CA VAL A 80 -7.31 12.12 -9.88
C VAL A 80 -7.34 11.22 -11.09
N SER A 81 -6.55 10.16 -11.09
CA SER A 81 -6.56 9.13 -12.12
C SER A 81 -6.64 7.73 -11.52
N TYR A 82 -7.21 6.81 -12.27
CA TYR A 82 -7.48 5.44 -11.87
C TYR A 82 -6.76 4.47 -12.82
N GLY A 83 -6.04 3.50 -12.24
CA GLY A 83 -5.21 2.58 -13.01
C GLY A 83 -3.89 3.18 -13.46
N ILE A 84 -3.20 2.50 -14.37
CA ILE A 84 -1.91 2.90 -14.94
C ILE A 84 -1.97 3.18 -16.44
N GLY A 85 -3.18 3.22 -17.01
CA GLY A 85 -3.42 3.49 -18.43
C GLY A 85 -3.24 2.27 -19.35
N ILE A 86 -3.24 1.06 -18.79
CA ILE A 86 -3.14 -0.21 -19.53
C ILE A 86 -4.40 -1.03 -19.23
N PRO A 87 -5.32 -1.18 -20.20
CA PRO A 87 -6.64 -1.78 -19.94
C PRO A 87 -6.60 -3.17 -19.31
N GLU A 88 -5.64 -4.01 -19.65
CA GLU A 88 -5.51 -5.35 -19.06
C GLU A 88 -5.08 -5.33 -17.60
N HIS A 89 -4.43 -4.26 -17.14
CA HIS A 89 -3.96 -4.07 -15.77
C HIS A 89 -4.92 -3.25 -14.90
N ASP A 90 -5.89 -2.56 -15.53
CA ASP A 90 -6.76 -1.60 -14.85
C ASP A 90 -8.14 -2.14 -14.46
N ARG A 91 -8.40 -3.45 -14.68
CA ARG A 91 -9.70 -4.09 -14.40
C ARG A 91 -9.93 -4.46 -12.94
N GLU A 92 -8.88 -4.46 -12.14
CA GLU A 92 -8.96 -4.96 -10.77
C GLU A 92 -8.96 -3.84 -9.71
N GLY A 93 -9.09 -2.56 -10.11
CA GLY A 93 -9.21 -1.43 -9.19
C GLY A 93 -8.01 -1.25 -8.26
N ARG A 94 -6.77 -1.42 -8.79
CA ARG A 94 -5.55 -1.55 -7.97
C ARG A 94 -4.80 -0.25 -7.71
N VAL A 95 -5.03 0.79 -8.51
CA VAL A 95 -4.24 2.02 -8.44
C VAL A 95 -5.13 3.24 -8.47
N ILE A 96 -4.92 4.16 -7.53
CA ILE A 96 -5.44 5.53 -7.55
C ILE A 96 -4.26 6.48 -7.43
N THR A 97 -4.18 7.46 -8.33
CA THR A 97 -3.18 8.51 -8.29
C THR A 97 -3.84 9.86 -8.07
N LEU A 98 -3.43 10.56 -7.03
CA LEU A 98 -3.78 11.95 -6.78
C LEU A 98 -2.60 12.84 -7.18
N GLU A 99 -2.82 13.79 -8.07
CA GLU A 99 -1.85 14.84 -8.37
C GLU A 99 -2.03 16.00 -7.39
N MET A 100 -1.04 16.20 -6.53
CA MET A 100 -0.96 17.34 -5.62
C MET A 100 -0.10 18.44 -6.26
N GLU A 101 -0.01 19.59 -5.61
CA GLU A 101 0.79 20.70 -6.14
C GLU A 101 2.26 20.32 -6.31
N ASP A 102 2.87 19.71 -5.28
CA ASP A 102 4.31 19.42 -5.22
C ASP A 102 4.66 17.95 -5.51
N TYR A 103 3.70 17.02 -5.46
CA TYR A 103 3.94 15.59 -5.61
C TYR A 103 2.72 14.84 -6.15
N PHE A 104 2.95 13.59 -6.57
CA PHE A 104 1.89 12.60 -6.78
C PHE A 104 1.79 11.67 -5.59
N LEU A 105 0.56 11.37 -5.15
CA LEU A 105 0.28 10.26 -4.24
C LEU A 105 -0.29 9.09 -5.04
N VAL A 106 0.36 7.93 -4.98
CA VAL A 106 -0.08 6.70 -5.63
C VAL A 106 -0.42 5.66 -4.57
N ASN A 107 -1.71 5.33 -4.45
CA ASN A 107 -2.20 4.23 -3.65
C ASN A 107 -2.27 2.97 -4.50
N VAL A 108 -1.64 1.88 -4.08
CA VAL A 108 -1.53 0.66 -4.87
C VAL A 108 -1.84 -0.60 -4.06
N TYR A 109 -2.50 -1.56 -4.72
CA TYR A 109 -2.64 -2.94 -4.29
C TYR A 109 -2.04 -3.84 -5.37
N VAL A 110 -0.79 -4.27 -5.17
CA VAL A 110 -0.04 -5.09 -6.13
C VAL A 110 -0.67 -6.48 -6.24
N PRO A 111 -0.80 -7.06 -7.43
CA PRO A 111 -1.34 -8.41 -7.60
C PRO A 111 -0.58 -9.45 -6.78
N ASN A 112 -1.30 -10.30 -6.05
CA ASN A 112 -0.72 -11.46 -5.39
C ASN A 112 -0.46 -12.57 -6.40
N SER A 113 0.69 -13.25 -6.31
CA SER A 113 1.04 -14.38 -7.20
C SER A 113 0.21 -15.63 -6.95
N GLN A 114 -0.50 -15.69 -5.82
CA GLN A 114 -1.42 -16.76 -5.39
C GLN A 114 -0.74 -18.11 -5.11
N ASP A 115 -1.50 -19.02 -4.52
CA ASP A 115 -1.03 -20.36 -4.22
C ASP A 115 -0.54 -21.07 -5.50
N GLY A 116 0.62 -21.73 -5.41
CA GLY A 116 1.26 -22.38 -6.53
C GLY A 116 1.82 -21.43 -7.57
N LEU A 117 1.94 -20.13 -7.23
CA LEU A 117 2.50 -19.07 -8.10
C LEU A 117 1.78 -18.96 -9.46
N ARG A 118 0.49 -19.32 -9.52
CA ARG A 118 -0.27 -19.38 -10.77
C ARG A 118 -0.48 -18.02 -11.45
N ARG A 119 -0.26 -16.91 -10.74
CA ARG A 119 -0.30 -15.54 -11.28
C ARG A 119 1.07 -14.86 -11.29
N LEU A 120 2.16 -15.58 -11.07
CA LEU A 120 3.50 -14.99 -11.02
C LEU A 120 3.86 -14.26 -12.32
N ASP A 121 3.67 -14.89 -13.48
CA ASP A 121 3.98 -14.31 -14.79
C ASP A 121 3.19 -13.01 -15.04
N TYR A 122 1.89 -13.02 -14.72
CA TYR A 122 1.05 -11.82 -14.80
C TYR A 122 1.57 -10.72 -13.89
N ARG A 123 1.89 -11.05 -12.65
CA ARG A 123 2.43 -10.11 -11.68
C ARG A 123 3.74 -9.50 -12.17
N MET A 124 4.65 -10.28 -12.76
CA MET A 124 5.91 -9.77 -13.27
C MET A 124 5.70 -8.71 -14.37
N SER A 125 4.80 -8.97 -15.31
CA SER A 125 4.45 -7.99 -16.36
C SER A 125 3.75 -6.75 -15.78
N TRP A 126 2.88 -6.94 -14.80
CA TRP A 126 2.18 -5.85 -14.10
C TRP A 126 3.16 -4.93 -13.35
N GLU A 127 4.13 -5.51 -12.63
CA GLU A 127 5.14 -4.73 -11.89
C GLU A 127 6.09 -3.96 -12.82
N ASP A 128 6.45 -4.51 -13.97
CA ASP A 128 7.21 -3.77 -14.98
C ASP A 128 6.43 -2.56 -15.52
N ALA A 129 5.16 -2.75 -15.82
CA ALA A 129 4.28 -1.66 -16.25
C ALA A 129 4.09 -0.61 -15.16
N PHE A 130 3.92 -1.04 -13.92
CA PHE A 130 3.77 -0.15 -12.77
C PHE A 130 5.05 0.66 -12.50
N ARG A 131 6.23 0.03 -12.55
CA ARG A 131 7.52 0.75 -12.45
C ARG A 131 7.67 1.81 -13.54
N ASN A 132 7.32 1.49 -14.78
CA ASN A 132 7.33 2.46 -15.87
C ASN A 132 6.35 3.62 -15.63
N TYR A 133 5.16 3.33 -15.13
CA TYR A 133 4.19 4.34 -14.73
C TYR A 133 4.74 5.28 -13.66
N LEU A 134 5.31 4.74 -12.58
CA LEU A 134 5.88 5.51 -11.48
C LEU A 134 7.07 6.37 -11.90
N THR A 135 7.95 5.84 -12.74
CA THR A 135 9.09 6.62 -13.26
C THR A 135 8.64 7.74 -14.19
N GLY A 136 7.57 7.52 -14.95
CA GLY A 136 6.92 8.57 -15.74
C GLY A 136 6.37 9.71 -14.86
N LEU A 137 5.73 9.40 -13.74
CA LEU A 137 5.30 10.42 -12.77
C LEU A 137 6.50 11.13 -12.12
N ALA A 138 7.52 10.38 -11.70
CA ALA A 138 8.70 10.91 -11.05
C ALA A 138 9.54 11.85 -11.94
N SER A 139 9.39 11.73 -13.26
CA SER A 139 10.00 12.68 -14.21
C SER A 139 9.35 14.08 -14.21
N ARG A 140 8.16 14.19 -13.60
CA ARG A 140 7.37 15.44 -13.54
C ARG A 140 7.41 16.11 -12.17
N LYS A 141 7.19 15.35 -11.09
CA LYS A 141 7.20 15.80 -9.69
C LYS A 141 7.63 14.65 -8.78
N GLY A 142 7.88 14.94 -7.50
CA GLY A 142 8.06 13.90 -6.49
C GLY A 142 6.88 12.93 -6.44
N VAL A 143 7.13 11.70 -6.06
CA VAL A 143 6.10 10.64 -5.95
C VAL A 143 6.16 10.00 -4.57
N VAL A 144 4.99 9.93 -3.92
CA VAL A 144 4.74 9.09 -2.75
C VAL A 144 3.96 7.87 -3.23
N VAL A 145 4.48 6.68 -3.00
CA VAL A 145 3.78 5.42 -3.28
C VAL A 145 3.46 4.76 -1.95
N CYS A 146 2.23 4.33 -1.75
CA CYS A 146 1.85 3.56 -0.59
C CYS A 146 0.95 2.39 -0.96
N GLY A 147 1.00 1.35 -0.16
CA GLY A 147 0.06 0.25 -0.28
C GLY A 147 0.67 -1.10 0.04
N ASP A 148 -0.14 -2.12 -0.25
CA ASP A 148 0.25 -3.52 -0.15
C ASP A 148 1.01 -3.93 -1.43
N MET A 149 2.31 -4.09 -1.28
CA MET A 149 3.20 -4.50 -2.38
C MET A 149 3.23 -6.03 -2.55
N ASN A 150 2.55 -6.78 -1.68
CA ASN A 150 2.51 -8.24 -1.72
C ASN A 150 3.90 -8.90 -1.82
N VAL A 151 4.91 -8.28 -1.22
CA VAL A 151 6.28 -8.80 -1.17
C VAL A 151 7.00 -8.38 0.11
N ALA A 152 7.64 -9.32 0.78
CA ALA A 152 8.68 -9.05 1.74
C ALA A 152 10.02 -8.94 0.96
N HIS A 153 10.66 -7.76 0.98
CA HIS A 153 11.82 -7.51 0.12
C HIS A 153 13.04 -8.29 0.58
N GLU A 154 13.40 -8.17 1.85
CA GLU A 154 14.58 -8.77 2.43
C GLU A 154 14.26 -9.87 3.45
N GLU A 155 15.24 -10.68 3.84
CA GLU A 155 15.04 -11.74 4.83
C GLU A 155 14.60 -11.22 6.19
N ILE A 156 14.98 -10.00 6.55
CA ILE A 156 14.53 -9.32 7.78
C ILE A 156 13.02 -8.99 7.75
N ASP A 157 12.42 -8.96 6.57
CA ASP A 157 11.03 -8.53 6.36
C ASP A 157 9.99 -9.65 6.58
N LEU A 158 10.43 -10.87 6.93
CA LEU A 158 9.52 -11.95 7.31
C LEU A 158 10.14 -12.90 8.33
N LYS A 159 9.26 -13.59 9.08
CA LYS A 159 9.68 -14.46 10.21
C LYS A 159 10.47 -15.69 9.78
N ASN A 160 10.11 -16.33 8.66
CA ASN A 160 10.66 -17.61 8.23
C ASN A 160 11.14 -17.55 6.76
N PRO A 161 12.21 -16.82 6.44
CA PRO A 161 12.62 -16.62 5.05
C PRO A 161 13.00 -17.93 4.34
N SER A 162 13.72 -18.83 5.01
CA SER A 162 14.21 -20.07 4.38
C SER A 162 13.11 -21.00 3.87
N THR A 163 11.95 -21.02 4.52
CA THR A 163 10.82 -21.88 4.15
C THR A 163 9.85 -21.22 3.18
N ASN A 164 10.02 -19.94 2.87
CA ASN A 164 9.08 -19.16 2.07
C ASN A 164 9.62 -18.73 0.69
N ARG A 165 10.83 -19.13 0.30
CA ARG A 165 11.46 -18.73 -0.98
C ARG A 165 10.68 -19.14 -2.23
N LEU A 166 9.79 -20.12 -2.16
CA LEU A 166 8.94 -20.57 -3.25
C LEU A 166 7.46 -20.25 -3.02
N ASN A 167 7.16 -19.42 -2.02
CA ASN A 167 5.81 -18.98 -1.72
C ASN A 167 5.56 -17.57 -2.25
N ALA A 168 4.30 -17.30 -2.65
CA ALA A 168 3.87 -15.98 -3.05
C ALA A 168 4.24 -14.92 -2.00
N GLY A 169 4.83 -13.81 -2.42
CA GLY A 169 5.30 -12.72 -1.58
C GLY A 169 6.77 -12.80 -1.16
N PHE A 170 7.49 -13.91 -1.48
CA PHE A 170 8.92 -14.02 -1.16
C PHE A 170 9.73 -14.82 -2.20
N THR A 171 9.24 -14.94 -3.42
CA THR A 171 10.02 -15.51 -4.52
C THR A 171 11.16 -14.58 -4.93
N ASP A 172 12.19 -15.12 -5.52
CA ASP A 172 13.32 -14.31 -6.02
C ASP A 172 12.85 -13.33 -7.11
N GLU A 173 11.89 -13.72 -7.93
CA GLU A 173 11.28 -12.88 -8.96
C GLU A 173 10.55 -11.67 -8.36
N GLU A 174 9.70 -11.89 -7.36
CA GLU A 174 8.95 -10.80 -6.69
C GLU A 174 9.88 -9.85 -5.95
N ARG A 175 10.86 -10.38 -5.23
CA ARG A 175 11.90 -9.60 -4.55
C ARG A 175 12.77 -8.82 -5.55
N GLY A 176 13.10 -9.44 -6.68
CA GLY A 176 13.82 -8.82 -7.79
C GLY A 176 13.07 -7.60 -8.33
N LYS A 177 11.74 -7.68 -8.51
CA LYS A 177 10.93 -6.54 -8.94
C LYS A 177 10.94 -5.38 -7.95
N MET A 178 10.91 -5.65 -6.65
CA MET A 178 11.06 -4.61 -5.63
C MET A 178 12.47 -3.98 -5.72
N THR A 179 13.51 -4.76 -5.88
CA THR A 179 14.89 -4.27 -6.08
C THR A 179 14.99 -3.38 -7.31
N GLU A 180 14.38 -3.78 -8.44
CA GLU A 180 14.33 -2.97 -9.67
C GLU A 180 13.59 -1.65 -9.47
N LEU A 181 12.47 -1.67 -8.71
CA LEU A 181 11.71 -0.46 -8.39
C LEU A 181 12.53 0.51 -7.55
N LEU A 182 13.21 0.03 -6.52
CA LEU A 182 14.08 0.87 -5.69
C LEU A 182 15.27 1.41 -6.51
N ALA A 183 15.87 0.60 -7.38
CA ALA A 183 16.95 1.02 -8.28
C ALA A 183 16.50 2.05 -9.32
N ALA A 184 15.20 2.13 -9.62
CA ALA A 184 14.61 3.14 -10.50
C ALA A 184 14.46 4.54 -9.85
N GLY A 185 14.95 4.73 -8.62
CA GLY A 185 14.95 6.02 -7.93
C GLY A 185 13.90 6.14 -6.82
N PHE A 186 13.47 5.03 -6.24
CA PHE A 186 12.56 5.00 -5.11
C PHE A 186 13.27 4.52 -3.84
N THR A 187 12.81 5.02 -2.69
CA THR A 187 13.37 4.70 -1.38
C THR A 187 12.30 4.05 -0.51
N ASP A 188 12.60 2.89 0.09
CA ASP A 188 11.83 2.29 1.17
C ASP A 188 12.04 3.10 2.45
N THR A 189 11.04 3.94 2.77
CA THR A 189 11.16 4.93 3.84
C THR A 189 11.33 4.29 5.22
N TRP A 190 10.63 3.19 5.48
CA TRP A 190 10.76 2.46 6.74
C TRP A 190 12.16 1.89 6.90
N ARG A 191 12.65 1.14 5.92
CA ARG A 191 13.94 0.45 6.02
C ARG A 191 15.12 1.41 6.14
N VAL A 192 15.04 2.58 5.52
CA VAL A 192 16.07 3.62 5.67
C VAL A 192 16.11 4.20 7.10
N GLN A 193 14.95 4.41 7.73
CA GLN A 193 14.90 4.94 9.11
C GLN A 193 15.12 3.84 10.17
N HIS A 194 14.82 2.58 9.84
CA HIS A 194 14.88 1.44 10.76
C HIS A 194 15.65 0.27 10.12
N PRO A 195 16.96 0.42 9.86
CA PRO A 195 17.73 -0.52 9.03
C PRO A 195 17.81 -1.94 9.61
N GLU A 196 17.73 -2.09 10.91
CA GLU A 196 17.86 -3.38 11.61
C GLU A 196 16.59 -3.79 12.39
N GLU A 197 15.54 -2.96 12.37
CA GLU A 197 14.33 -3.24 13.12
C GLU A 197 13.49 -4.31 12.42
N VAL A 198 13.09 -5.33 13.19
CA VAL A 198 12.16 -6.37 12.76
C VAL A 198 10.75 -5.97 13.17
N LYS A 199 9.95 -5.57 12.20
CA LYS A 199 8.54 -5.21 12.41
C LYS A 199 7.75 -5.59 11.18
N TYR A 200 6.57 -6.16 11.38
CA TYR A 200 5.74 -6.71 10.31
C TYR A 200 4.45 -5.94 10.18
N SER A 201 3.84 -5.99 8.99
CA SER A 201 2.58 -5.34 8.68
C SER A 201 1.43 -6.30 8.40
N TRP A 202 1.73 -7.58 8.19
CA TRP A 202 0.76 -8.63 7.87
C TRP A 202 1.04 -9.93 8.60
N TRP A 203 -0.04 -10.62 9.02
CA TRP A 203 0.00 -11.95 9.63
C TRP A 203 -1.14 -12.81 9.11
N SER A 204 -0.85 -14.03 8.68
CA SER A 204 -1.91 -14.98 8.32
C SER A 204 -2.90 -15.19 9.46
N TYR A 205 -4.18 -15.32 9.14
CA TYR A 205 -5.19 -15.73 10.13
C TYR A 205 -4.98 -17.15 10.64
N ARG A 206 -4.15 -17.96 9.94
CA ARG A 206 -3.92 -19.35 10.32
C ARG A 206 -2.93 -19.44 11.48
N MET A 207 -3.12 -20.45 12.34
CA MET A 207 -2.17 -20.87 13.38
C MET A 207 -1.78 -19.77 14.37
N ASN A 208 -2.67 -18.83 14.66
CA ASN A 208 -2.40 -17.69 15.55
C ASN A 208 -1.12 -16.92 15.20
N ALA A 209 -0.86 -16.72 13.90
CA ALA A 209 0.39 -16.13 13.41
C ALA A 209 0.67 -14.76 14.04
N ARG A 210 -0.36 -13.90 14.21
CA ARG A 210 -0.19 -12.57 14.82
C ARG A 210 0.24 -12.66 16.29
N ALA A 211 -0.38 -13.53 17.09
CA ALA A 211 -0.02 -13.72 18.50
C ALA A 211 1.42 -14.23 18.67
N ARG A 212 1.93 -15.01 17.72
CA ARG A 212 3.31 -15.51 17.69
C ARG A 212 4.27 -14.58 16.96
N ASN A 213 3.79 -13.46 16.47
CA ASN A 213 4.51 -12.54 15.60
C ASN A 213 5.21 -13.24 14.42
N ALA A 214 4.53 -14.24 13.81
CA ALA A 214 4.98 -14.89 12.59
C ALA A 214 4.45 -14.10 11.37
N GLY A 215 4.97 -12.91 11.19
CA GLY A 215 4.48 -11.93 10.24
C GLY A 215 5.43 -11.66 9.08
N TRP A 216 4.97 -10.79 8.19
CA TRP A 216 5.65 -10.29 7.00
C TRP A 216 5.47 -8.77 6.92
N ARG A 217 6.47 -8.05 6.48
CA ARG A 217 6.35 -6.64 6.09
C ARG A 217 6.14 -6.57 4.58
N ILE A 218 4.91 -6.34 4.18
CA ILE A 218 4.49 -6.29 2.78
C ILE A 218 3.76 -4.99 2.40
N ASP A 219 3.49 -4.15 3.38
CA ASP A 219 2.91 -2.80 3.21
C ASP A 219 4.02 -1.76 3.34
N TYR A 220 4.07 -0.82 2.39
CA TYR A 220 5.19 0.12 2.25
C TYR A 220 4.72 1.55 2.04
N PHE A 221 5.59 2.48 2.44
CA PHE A 221 5.69 3.81 1.85
C PHE A 221 7.02 3.91 1.11
N LEU A 222 6.95 4.16 -0.20
CA LEU A 222 8.10 4.49 -1.01
C LEU A 222 8.02 5.94 -1.44
N VAL A 223 9.16 6.63 -1.51
CA VAL A 223 9.24 7.98 -2.06
C VAL A 223 10.29 8.05 -3.15
N SER A 224 10.02 8.86 -4.18
CA SER A 224 11.03 9.17 -5.18
C SER A 224 12.15 10.03 -4.59
N GLU A 225 13.30 10.06 -5.24
CA GLU A 225 14.50 10.76 -4.74
C GLU A 225 14.25 12.23 -4.40
N GLN A 226 13.37 12.91 -5.13
CA GLN A 226 13.01 14.32 -4.89
C GLN A 226 12.38 14.56 -3.51
N LEU A 227 11.72 13.54 -2.94
CA LEU A 227 11.04 13.65 -1.64
C LEU A 227 11.83 13.02 -0.48
N ARG A 228 12.94 12.34 -0.77
CA ARG A 228 13.70 11.59 0.25
C ARG A 228 14.10 12.45 1.46
N SER A 229 14.57 13.67 1.22
CA SER A 229 14.96 14.60 2.29
C SER A 229 13.79 15.17 3.10
N ARG A 230 12.56 15.03 2.59
CA ARG A 230 11.32 15.47 3.25
C ARG A 230 10.72 14.40 4.17
N VAL A 231 11.20 13.17 4.12
CA VAL A 231 10.72 12.10 5.01
C VAL A 231 11.10 12.42 6.45
N PHE A 232 10.09 12.75 7.26
CA PHE A 232 10.28 13.09 8.66
C PHE A 232 10.16 11.86 9.56
N SER A 233 9.10 11.08 9.43
CA SER A 233 8.88 9.87 10.23
C SER A 233 8.07 8.82 9.48
N THR A 234 8.30 7.56 9.85
CA THR A 234 7.54 6.39 9.40
C THR A 234 7.20 5.51 10.59
N ASP A 235 6.08 4.80 10.54
CA ASP A 235 5.76 3.78 11.53
C ASP A 235 4.91 2.65 10.93
N ILE A 236 4.87 1.52 11.64
CA ILE A 236 4.01 0.36 11.40
C ILE A 236 3.17 0.16 12.66
N LEU A 237 1.86 0.39 12.59
CA LEU A 237 0.97 0.47 13.74
C LEU A 237 0.47 -0.94 14.16
N ASN A 238 1.36 -1.75 14.71
CA ASN A 238 1.09 -3.17 15.04
C ASN A 238 -0.08 -3.39 15.99
N ASP A 239 -0.40 -2.40 16.85
CA ASP A 239 -1.48 -2.49 17.82
C ASP A 239 -2.86 -2.28 17.21
N VAL A 240 -2.93 -1.73 15.99
CA VAL A 240 -4.20 -1.57 15.27
C VAL A 240 -4.64 -2.91 14.70
N THR A 241 -5.83 -3.33 15.09
CA THR A 241 -6.44 -4.60 14.69
C THR A 241 -7.67 -4.37 13.80
N GLY A 242 -8.29 -5.46 13.32
CA GLY A 242 -9.49 -5.40 12.46
C GLY A 242 -9.27 -6.05 11.09
N SER A 243 -8.06 -5.99 10.56
CA SER A 243 -7.60 -6.69 9.36
C SER A 243 -6.45 -7.64 9.71
N ASP A 244 -6.07 -8.52 8.81
CA ASP A 244 -4.83 -9.30 8.87
C ASP A 244 -3.59 -8.46 8.56
N HIS A 245 -3.76 -7.23 8.04
CA HIS A 245 -2.74 -6.20 7.99
C HIS A 245 -2.95 -5.19 9.11
N CYS A 246 -1.88 -4.49 9.49
CA CYS A 246 -1.96 -3.26 10.26
C CYS A 246 -1.61 -2.05 9.39
N PRO A 247 -2.03 -0.82 9.79
CA PRO A 247 -1.68 0.38 9.05
C PRO A 247 -0.19 0.68 9.09
N VAL A 248 0.32 1.30 8.02
CA VAL A 248 1.63 1.93 7.96
C VAL A 248 1.49 3.43 7.76
N THR A 249 2.44 4.22 8.24
CA THR A 249 2.37 5.68 8.21
C THR A 249 3.61 6.32 7.65
N LEU A 250 3.44 7.51 7.08
CA LEU A 250 4.51 8.41 6.64
C LEU A 250 4.15 9.85 7.01
N THR A 251 5.13 10.62 7.45
CA THR A 251 5.00 12.08 7.56
C THR A 251 6.07 12.74 6.69
N LEU A 252 5.67 13.69 5.83
CA LEU A 252 6.56 14.55 5.04
C LEU A 252 6.56 15.98 5.59
N ARG A 253 7.72 16.62 5.57
CA ARG A 253 7.91 18.06 5.89
C ARG A 253 8.54 18.82 4.75
#